data_6ed120b2c1747ef4f20093a37638a7b1
#
_entry.id   6ed120b2c1747ef4f20093a37638a7b1
#
_cell.length_a   1.000
_cell.length_b   1.000
_cell.length_c   1.000
_cell.angle_alpha   90.00
_cell.angle_beta   90.00
_cell.angle_gamma   90.00
#
_symmetry.space_group_name_H-M   'P 1'
#
loop_
_entity.id
_entity.type
_entity.pdbx_description
1 polymer ?
#
loop_
_entity_poly.entity_id
_entity_poly.type
_entity_poly.pdbx_seq_one_letter_code
_entity_poly.pdbx_strand_id
1 'polypeptide(L)'
;MLFRSDRILAAGRIAPTAVNKQPIHIWAVSRPETLEAIKGVTRSNYGAPLLLVVGCRPSEAWVRRYDGKNGAEVDAAIVSTYLMLAAENEGLATLWVGSFDPALLRDILPGADEYELVAMINIGYPAADSKPSAMHDTRKPMDELVTRVD
;
A
#
# COMPACT_ATOMS: atom_id res chain seq x y z
N MET A 1 11.60 -1.02 16.19
CA MET A 1 10.70 -0.97 15.02
C MET A 1 9.39 -0.22 15.30
N LEU A 2 8.76 -0.36 16.47
CA LEU A 2 7.45 0.24 16.81
C LEU A 2 7.38 1.77 16.58
N PHE A 3 8.36 2.55 17.04
CA PHE A 3 8.35 4.02 16.84
C PHE A 3 8.44 4.47 15.37
N ARG A 4 9.05 3.67 14.48
CA ARG A 4 9.12 4.00 13.05
C ARG A 4 7.81 3.65 12.36
N SER A 5 7.17 2.53 12.73
CA SER A 5 5.85 2.19 12.18
C SER A 5 4.80 3.22 12.51
N ASP A 6 4.83 3.81 13.71
CA ASP A 6 3.88 4.86 14.10
C ASP A 6 4.03 6.14 13.25
N ARG A 7 5.27 6.53 12.91
CA ARG A 7 5.51 7.67 12.01
C ARG A 7 5.05 7.39 10.58
N ILE A 8 5.29 6.17 10.10
CA ILE A 8 4.82 5.72 8.78
C ILE A 8 3.28 5.75 8.73
N LEU A 9 2.62 5.20 9.74
CA LEU A 9 1.16 5.20 9.83
C LEU A 9 0.59 6.62 9.96
N ALA A 10 1.26 7.51 10.70
CA ALA A 10 0.89 8.91 10.79
C ALA A 10 0.95 9.62 9.43
N ALA A 11 1.95 9.32 8.59
CA ALA A 11 2.03 9.84 7.23
C ALA A 11 0.88 9.33 6.35
N GLY A 12 0.53 8.05 6.43
CA GLY A 12 -0.65 7.52 5.74
C GLY A 12 -1.95 8.20 6.18
N ARG A 13 -2.08 8.51 7.47
CA ARG A 13 -3.26 9.19 8.01
C ARG A 13 -3.46 10.62 7.49
N ILE A 14 -2.40 11.34 7.19
CA ILE A 14 -2.48 12.71 6.65
C ILE A 14 -2.55 12.78 5.13
N ALA A 15 -2.46 11.65 4.43
CA ALA A 15 -2.58 11.59 2.99
C ALA A 15 -3.96 12.12 2.53
N PRO A 16 -4.03 12.88 1.43
CA PRO A 16 -5.30 13.41 0.95
C PRO A 16 -6.18 12.28 0.39
N THR A 17 -7.49 12.44 0.59
CA THR A 17 -8.52 11.61 -0.06
C THR A 17 -9.57 12.51 -0.69
N ALA A 18 -10.29 12.00 -1.67
CA ALA A 18 -11.30 12.76 -2.38
C ALA A 18 -12.35 13.34 -1.41
N VAL A 19 -12.48 14.67 -1.39
CA VAL A 19 -13.31 15.46 -0.46
C VAL A 19 -13.17 15.04 1.02
N ASN A 20 -11.98 14.55 1.37
CA ASN A 20 -11.63 14.07 2.72
C ASN A 20 -12.55 12.97 3.26
N LYS A 21 -13.05 12.10 2.40
CA LYS A 21 -13.92 10.99 2.77
C LYS A 21 -13.23 9.91 3.60
N GLN A 22 -11.93 9.73 3.43
CA GLN A 22 -11.09 8.79 4.17
C GLN A 22 -11.61 7.33 4.18
N PRO A 23 -12.02 6.77 3.04
CA PRO A 23 -12.63 5.44 2.94
C PRO A 23 -11.58 4.32 3.03
N ILE A 24 -10.59 4.46 3.89
CA ILE A 24 -9.38 3.64 3.94
C ILE A 24 -9.26 2.93 5.28
N HIS A 25 -8.74 1.71 5.24
CA HIS A 25 -8.27 1.01 6.43
C HIS A 25 -6.89 0.42 6.21
N ILE A 26 -6.07 0.42 7.25
CA ILE A 26 -4.71 -0.11 7.21
C ILE A 26 -4.56 -1.16 8.31
N TRP A 27 -4.20 -2.38 7.93
CA TRP A 27 -3.79 -3.42 8.85
C TRP A 27 -2.27 -3.45 8.93
N ALA A 28 -1.72 -3.21 10.11
CA ALA A 28 -0.29 -3.31 10.37
C ALA A 28 0.03 -4.68 10.98
N VAL A 29 0.67 -5.54 10.21
CA VAL A 29 0.96 -6.91 10.58
C VAL A 29 2.45 -7.05 10.89
N SER A 30 2.75 -7.42 12.14
CA SER A 30 4.13 -7.68 12.60
C SER A 30 4.23 -8.92 13.50
N ARG A 31 3.11 -9.58 13.83
CA ARG A 31 3.13 -10.81 14.58
C ARG A 31 3.69 -11.95 13.73
N PRO A 32 4.69 -12.71 14.22
CA PRO A 32 5.31 -13.79 13.46
C PRO A 32 4.31 -14.82 12.93
N GLU A 33 3.32 -15.19 13.72
CA GLU A 33 2.30 -16.19 13.36
C GLU A 33 1.43 -15.68 12.19
N THR A 34 1.06 -14.40 12.21
CA THR A 34 0.25 -13.78 11.15
C THR A 34 1.09 -13.60 9.88
N LEU A 35 2.35 -13.19 10.01
CA LEU A 35 3.28 -13.08 8.88
C LEU A 35 3.53 -14.44 8.22
N GLU A 36 3.60 -15.51 9.02
CA GLU A 36 3.74 -16.89 8.49
C GLU A 36 2.48 -17.31 7.71
N ALA A 37 1.29 -17.05 8.24
CA ALA A 37 0.03 -17.33 7.53
C ALA A 37 -0.06 -16.58 6.19
N ILE A 38 0.41 -15.35 6.11
CA ILE A 38 0.41 -14.54 4.89
C ILE A 38 1.34 -15.11 3.79
N LYS A 39 2.32 -15.95 4.11
CA LYS A 39 3.14 -16.63 3.10
C LYS A 39 2.32 -17.52 2.16
N GLY A 40 1.17 -18.02 2.61
CA GLY A 40 0.22 -18.76 1.78
C GLY A 40 -0.60 -17.88 0.83
N VAL A 41 -0.65 -16.57 1.08
CA VAL A 41 -1.47 -15.60 0.34
C VAL A 41 -0.73 -15.03 -0.87
N THR A 42 0.59 -14.87 -0.77
CA THR A 42 1.43 -14.31 -1.83
C THR A 42 2.82 -14.91 -1.83
N ARG A 43 3.41 -15.03 -3.03
CA ARG A 43 4.83 -15.41 -3.20
C ARG A 43 5.79 -14.23 -2.98
N SER A 44 5.26 -13.02 -2.86
CA SER A 44 6.05 -11.77 -2.80
C SER A 44 6.21 -11.22 -1.38
N ASN A 45 6.21 -12.08 -0.36
CA ASN A 45 6.39 -11.68 1.05
C ASN A 45 7.85 -11.31 1.38
N TYR A 46 8.83 -12.01 0.80
CA TYR A 46 10.28 -11.79 0.98
C TYR A 46 10.77 -11.72 2.44
N GLY A 47 10.03 -12.28 3.39
CA GLY A 47 10.41 -12.27 4.80
C GLY A 47 10.36 -10.91 5.47
N ALA A 48 9.60 -9.96 4.95
CA ALA A 48 9.46 -8.63 5.53
C ALA A 48 8.92 -8.72 6.97
N PRO A 49 9.53 -8.02 7.94
CA PRO A 49 9.13 -8.08 9.35
C PRO A 49 7.91 -7.21 9.68
N LEU A 50 7.52 -6.33 8.77
CA LEU A 50 6.32 -5.52 8.84
C LEU A 50 5.63 -5.54 7.50
N LEU A 51 4.34 -5.76 7.54
CA LEU A 51 3.48 -5.71 6.38
C LEU A 51 2.32 -4.74 6.66
N LEU A 52 2.09 -3.78 5.76
CA LEU A 52 0.91 -2.94 5.79
C LEU A 52 -0.04 -3.41 4.67
N VAL A 53 -1.24 -3.82 5.04
CA VAL A 53 -2.30 -4.09 4.06
C VAL A 53 -3.20 -2.87 4.01
N VAL A 54 -3.44 -2.35 2.82
CA VAL A 54 -4.31 -1.18 2.61
C VAL A 54 -5.56 -1.66 1.88
N GLY A 55 -6.69 -1.39 2.49
CA GLY A 55 -8.01 -1.63 1.93
C GLY A 55 -8.82 -0.35 1.85
N CYS A 56 -9.88 -0.37 1.05
CA CYS A 56 -10.82 0.72 0.93
C CYS A 56 -12.26 0.20 1.05
N ARG A 57 -13.17 1.10 1.43
CA ARG A 57 -14.62 0.84 1.49
C ARG A 57 -15.32 1.69 0.42
N PRO A 58 -15.65 1.10 -0.75
CA PRO A 58 -16.23 1.84 -1.88
C PRO A 58 -17.54 2.55 -1.55
N SER A 59 -18.34 2.00 -0.61
CA SER A 59 -19.61 2.60 -0.17
C SER A 59 -19.44 3.94 0.55
N GLU A 60 -18.25 4.20 1.12
CA GLU A 60 -17.93 5.44 1.84
C GLU A 60 -17.16 6.43 0.98
N ALA A 61 -16.67 6.01 -0.18
CA ALA A 61 -15.82 6.82 -1.05
C ALA A 61 -16.60 7.90 -1.80
N TRP A 62 -15.87 8.87 -2.31
CA TRP A 62 -16.40 9.83 -3.25
C TRP A 62 -16.64 9.18 -4.61
N VAL A 63 -17.77 9.52 -5.23
CA VAL A 63 -18.13 9.08 -6.57
C VAL A 63 -18.20 10.29 -7.49
N ARG A 64 -17.50 10.23 -8.61
CA ARG A 64 -17.50 11.29 -9.61
C ARG A 64 -18.88 11.36 -10.31
N ARG A 65 -19.57 12.48 -10.15
CA ARG A 65 -20.96 12.61 -10.61
C ARG A 65 -21.16 12.53 -12.13
N TYR A 66 -20.10 12.76 -12.90
CA TYR A 66 -20.20 12.85 -14.38
C TYR A 66 -20.25 11.46 -15.04
N ASP A 67 -19.59 10.46 -14.48
CA ASP A 67 -19.45 9.13 -15.07
C ASP A 67 -19.59 7.99 -14.05
N GLY A 68 -19.86 8.32 -12.78
CA GLY A 68 -20.05 7.32 -11.71
C GLY A 68 -18.76 6.66 -11.23
N LYS A 69 -17.57 7.14 -11.65
CA LYS A 69 -16.31 6.53 -11.21
C LYS A 69 -16.12 6.69 -9.71
N ASN A 70 -15.98 5.56 -9.01
CA ASN A 70 -15.68 5.50 -7.58
C ASN A 70 -14.20 5.79 -7.33
N GLY A 71 -13.90 6.60 -6.32
CA GLY A 71 -12.54 7.05 -5.99
C GLY A 71 -11.79 6.19 -4.97
N ALA A 72 -12.41 5.14 -4.42
CA ALA A 72 -11.87 4.39 -3.28
C ALA A 72 -10.46 3.83 -3.52
N GLU A 73 -10.23 3.14 -4.65
CA GLU A 73 -8.92 2.59 -4.98
C GLU A 73 -7.86 3.69 -5.22
N VAL A 74 -8.27 4.82 -5.79
CA VAL A 74 -7.38 5.97 -5.99
C VAL A 74 -6.93 6.52 -4.64
N ASP A 75 -7.86 6.72 -3.71
CA ASP A 75 -7.56 7.16 -2.35
C ASP A 75 -6.63 6.18 -1.64
N ALA A 76 -6.89 4.86 -1.76
CA ALA A 76 -6.03 3.82 -1.19
C ALA A 76 -4.61 3.84 -1.79
N ALA A 77 -4.47 4.06 -3.10
CA ALA A 77 -3.18 4.15 -3.77
C ALA A 77 -2.40 5.40 -3.31
N ILE A 78 -3.07 6.53 -3.12
CA ILE A 78 -2.44 7.75 -2.57
C ILE A 78 -1.91 7.48 -1.17
N VAL A 79 -2.74 6.94 -0.27
CA VAL A 79 -2.35 6.59 1.10
C VAL A 79 -1.17 5.62 1.10
N SER A 80 -1.21 4.57 0.27
CA SER A 80 -0.13 3.59 0.13
C SER A 80 1.19 4.24 -0.30
N THR A 81 1.13 5.20 -1.21
CA THR A 81 2.31 5.95 -1.65
C THR A 81 2.91 6.79 -0.51
N TYR A 82 2.06 7.45 0.29
CA TYR A 82 2.52 8.18 1.49
C TYR A 82 3.20 7.25 2.50
N LEU A 83 2.66 6.07 2.73
CA LEU A 83 3.28 5.06 3.61
C LEU A 83 4.66 4.65 3.12
N MET A 84 4.81 4.40 1.80
CA MET A 84 6.08 4.01 1.19
C MET A 84 7.12 5.13 1.29
N LEU A 85 6.77 6.37 0.96
CA LEU A 85 7.66 7.52 1.06
C LEU A 85 8.09 7.79 2.50
N ALA A 86 7.17 7.65 3.46
CA ALA A 86 7.49 7.78 4.87
C ALA A 86 8.45 6.67 5.36
N ALA A 87 8.26 5.44 4.90
CA ALA A 87 9.17 4.34 5.22
C ALA A 87 10.58 4.59 4.68
N GLU A 88 10.70 5.08 3.45
CA GLU A 88 11.99 5.48 2.86
C GLU A 88 12.66 6.59 3.68
N ASN A 89 11.91 7.60 4.11
CA ASN A 89 12.42 8.67 4.97
C ASN A 89 12.91 8.17 6.34
N GLU A 90 12.37 7.04 6.83
CA GLU A 90 12.82 6.35 8.04
C GLU A 90 14.00 5.37 7.78
N GLY A 91 14.55 5.34 6.57
CA GLY A 91 15.64 4.46 6.15
C GLY A 91 15.22 3.00 6.00
N LEU A 92 13.97 2.75 5.67
CA LEU A 92 13.42 1.42 5.40
C LEU A 92 13.15 1.24 3.91
N ALA A 93 13.32 0.02 3.41
CA ALA A 93 12.92 -0.34 2.07
C ALA A 93 11.46 -0.81 2.05
N THR A 94 10.81 -0.60 0.92
CA THR A 94 9.42 -1.01 0.70
C THR A 94 9.24 -1.75 -0.62
N LEU A 95 8.23 -2.62 -0.65
CA LEU A 95 7.78 -3.24 -1.88
C LEU A 95 6.24 -3.25 -1.90
N TRP A 96 5.66 -2.62 -2.93
CA TRP A 96 4.24 -2.74 -3.23
C TRP A 96 3.95 -4.10 -3.86
N VAL A 97 3.05 -4.85 -3.26
CA VAL A 97 2.57 -6.16 -3.74
C VAL A 97 1.10 -6.04 -4.10
N GLY A 98 0.77 -6.19 -5.37
CA GLY A 98 -0.61 -6.29 -5.88
C GLY A 98 -1.03 -7.73 -6.18
N SER A 99 -0.08 -8.67 -6.20
CA SER A 99 -0.34 -10.07 -6.50
C SER A 99 -0.49 -10.88 -5.21
N PHE A 100 -1.71 -10.96 -4.71
CA PHE A 100 -2.09 -11.75 -3.53
C PHE A 100 -3.50 -12.32 -3.71
N ASP A 101 -3.86 -13.35 -2.94
CA ASP A 101 -5.22 -13.86 -2.87
C ASP A 101 -6.03 -13.05 -1.84
N PRO A 102 -7.00 -12.21 -2.27
CA PRO A 102 -7.75 -11.36 -1.36
C PRO A 102 -8.72 -12.14 -0.47
N ALA A 103 -9.20 -13.31 -0.87
CA ALA A 103 -10.08 -14.14 -0.06
C ALA A 103 -9.33 -14.72 1.13
N LEU A 104 -8.18 -15.37 0.87
CA LEU A 104 -7.33 -15.90 1.92
C LEU A 104 -6.80 -14.80 2.85
N LEU A 105 -6.54 -13.61 2.32
CA LEU A 105 -6.04 -12.50 3.15
C LEU A 105 -7.14 -11.95 4.07
N ARG A 106 -8.41 -11.91 3.63
CA ARG A 106 -9.55 -11.53 4.48
C ARG A 106 -9.74 -12.48 5.67
N ASP A 107 -9.56 -13.78 5.45
CA ASP A 107 -9.68 -14.79 6.52
C ASP A 107 -8.63 -14.59 7.64
N ILE A 108 -7.50 -13.96 7.31
CA ILE A 108 -6.41 -13.69 8.26
C ILE A 108 -6.60 -12.35 9.00
N LEU A 109 -7.13 -11.34 8.31
CA LEU A 109 -7.20 -9.98 8.82
C LEU A 109 -8.55 -9.68 9.50
N PRO A 110 -8.57 -9.22 10.75
CA PRO A 110 -9.81 -8.95 11.46
C PRO A 110 -10.59 -7.81 10.79
N GLY A 111 -11.87 -8.05 10.52
CA GLY A 111 -12.78 -7.06 9.97
C GLY A 111 -12.53 -6.68 8.50
N ALA A 112 -11.78 -7.50 7.76
CA ALA A 112 -11.43 -7.21 6.37
C ALA A 112 -12.55 -7.49 5.36
N ASP A 113 -13.62 -8.19 5.77
CA ASP A 113 -14.74 -8.55 4.89
C ASP A 113 -15.47 -7.35 4.27
N GLU A 114 -15.46 -6.22 4.97
CA GLU A 114 -16.11 -4.99 4.52
C GLU A 114 -15.26 -4.14 3.59
N TYR A 115 -14.03 -4.59 3.28
CA TYR A 115 -13.07 -3.81 2.50
C TYR A 115 -12.66 -4.52 1.22
N GLU A 116 -12.45 -3.73 0.19
CA GLU A 116 -11.68 -4.13 -0.97
C GLU A 116 -10.19 -3.95 -0.65
N LEU A 117 -9.42 -5.06 -0.67
CA LEU A 117 -7.99 -5.03 -0.38
C LEU A 117 -7.23 -4.60 -1.63
N VAL A 118 -6.48 -3.51 -1.54
CA VAL A 118 -5.86 -2.84 -2.70
C VAL A 118 -4.39 -3.16 -2.82
N ALA A 119 -3.67 -3.12 -1.70
CA ALA A 119 -2.22 -3.31 -1.70
C ALA A 119 -1.73 -3.97 -0.42
N MET A 120 -0.65 -4.73 -0.56
CA MET A 120 0.22 -5.15 0.54
C MET A 120 1.55 -4.42 0.37
N ILE A 121 2.07 -3.80 1.44
CA ILE A 121 3.35 -3.10 1.43
C ILE A 121 4.28 -3.82 2.40
N ASN A 122 5.26 -4.52 1.86
CA ASN A 122 6.34 -5.09 2.64
C ASN A 122 7.26 -3.96 3.11
N ILE A 123 7.66 -3.98 4.38
CA ILE A 123 8.55 -2.98 4.96
C ILE A 123 9.63 -3.66 5.78
N GLY A 124 10.88 -3.29 5.55
CA GLY A 124 12.03 -3.82 6.28
C GLY A 124 13.30 -3.05 5.99
N TYR A 125 14.39 -3.45 6.64
CA TYR A 125 15.71 -2.95 6.27
C TYR A 125 16.17 -3.65 4.99
N PRO A 126 16.75 -2.92 4.02
CA PRO A 126 17.35 -3.55 2.86
C PRO A 126 18.51 -4.47 3.31
N ALA A 127 18.60 -5.65 2.71
CA ALA A 127 19.78 -6.51 2.93
C ALA A 127 21.03 -5.83 2.40
N ALA A 128 22.20 -6.12 2.99
CA ALA A 128 23.46 -5.47 2.63
C ALA A 128 23.86 -5.69 1.16
N ASP A 129 23.40 -6.79 0.58
CA ASP A 129 23.64 -7.18 -0.83
C ASP A 129 22.43 -6.91 -1.73
N SER A 130 21.38 -6.28 -1.22
CA SER A 130 20.19 -5.96 -2.00
C SER A 130 20.52 -4.99 -3.13
N LYS A 131 19.95 -5.25 -4.30
CA LYS A 131 20.06 -4.37 -5.47
C LYS A 131 18.66 -4.08 -5.99
N PRO A 132 18.43 -2.87 -6.51
CA PRO A 132 17.19 -2.57 -7.21
C PRO A 132 16.99 -3.54 -8.39
N SER A 133 15.73 -3.79 -8.75
CA SER A 133 15.42 -4.52 -9.99
C SER A 133 16.11 -3.84 -11.19
N ALA A 134 16.52 -4.63 -12.19
CA ALA A 134 17.05 -4.08 -13.45
C ALA A 134 16.08 -3.12 -14.16
N MET A 135 14.78 -3.21 -13.85
CA MET A 135 13.75 -2.32 -14.37
C MET A 135 13.54 -1.05 -13.53
N HIS A 136 14.23 -0.93 -12.40
CA HIS A 136 14.04 0.20 -11.47
C HIS A 136 14.23 1.56 -12.12
N ASP A 137 15.24 1.69 -12.97
CA ASP A 137 15.60 2.94 -13.65
C ASP A 137 14.98 3.06 -15.06
N THR A 138 14.27 2.01 -15.51
CA THR A 138 13.60 2.03 -16.80
C THR A 138 12.36 2.89 -16.73
N ARG A 139 12.33 3.98 -17.46
CA ARG A 139 11.19 4.93 -17.54
C ARG A 139 10.90 5.27 -18.98
N LYS A 140 9.65 5.54 -19.29
CA LYS A 140 9.28 6.15 -20.57
C LYS A 140 9.89 7.54 -20.69
N PRO A 141 10.24 7.98 -21.89
CA PRO A 141 10.66 9.35 -22.15
C PRO A 141 9.61 10.36 -21.67
N MET A 142 10.06 11.55 -21.30
CA MET A 142 9.17 12.58 -20.74
C MET A 142 8.09 13.04 -21.73
N ASP A 143 8.40 13.08 -23.02
CA ASP A 143 7.49 13.46 -24.11
C ASP A 143 6.37 12.43 -24.37
N GLU A 144 6.60 11.16 -24.00
CA GLU A 144 5.52 10.16 -24.00
C GLU A 144 4.57 10.28 -22.78
N LEU A 145 5.06 10.85 -21.68
CA LEU A 145 4.32 10.94 -20.42
C LEU A 145 3.62 12.29 -20.23
N VAL A 146 4.14 13.35 -20.85
CA VAL A 146 3.70 14.73 -20.60
C VAL A 146 3.42 15.44 -21.91
N THR A 147 2.20 15.91 -22.06
CA THR A 147 1.83 16.87 -23.10
C THR A 147 1.72 18.26 -22.48
N ARG A 148 2.46 19.23 -22.99
CA ARG A 148 2.33 20.64 -22.59
C ARG A 148 1.25 21.28 -23.46
N VAL A 149 0.30 21.94 -22.81
CA VAL A 149 -0.76 22.72 -23.50
C VAL A 149 -0.54 24.17 -23.12
N ASP A 150 -0.11 24.96 -24.10
CA ASP A 150 0.16 26.40 -23.96
C ASP A 150 -1.10 27.20 -24.25
#